data_cc8c76d64380aedc297c9550c793c1f0
#
_entry.id   cc8c76d64380aedc297c9550c793c1f0
#
_cell.length_a   1.000
_cell.length_b   1.000
_cell.length_c   1.000
_cell.angle_alpha   90.00
_cell.angle_beta   90.00
_cell.angle_gamma   90.00
#
_symmetry.space_group_name_H-M   'P 1'
#
loop_
_entity.id
_entity.type
_entity.pdbx_description
1 polymer ?
#
loop_
_entity_poly.entity_id
_entity_poly.type
_entity_poly.pdbx_seq_one_letter_code
_entity_poly.pdbx_strand_id
1 'polypeptide(L)'
;MQRLIPLVLLWSAADSMGADRFQFQSGTNQTALIELYTSEGCSSCPPAEESFSQLKAHPRLWIDFVPAAFHVEYWDYLGWRDPFGAADYSDRQRAYAAEWKSSSVYTPGFVVDGKESRGWFRPDKLPHPSDRITGTLTFSSENSKRWLLHFEPASQSASGSVIFYAALLGCDLSTNVKAGENRGRKLQHDFVVLTMSKVEAGQRGGSFEDMVTLPPPPIQSERFAVAAWVCRSGSLEPLQAVGGWLPSAKQ
;
A
#
# COMPACT_ATOMS: atom_id res chain seq x y z
N MET A 1 -41.13 57.61 -23.14
CA MET A 1 -39.87 57.31 -22.40
C MET A 1 -40.11 56.10 -21.56
N GLN A 2 -39.75 54.89 -22.09
CA GLN A 2 -39.88 53.62 -21.39
C GLN A 2 -38.52 53.26 -20.74
N ARG A 3 -38.51 53.18 -19.43
CA ARG A 3 -37.30 52.75 -18.67
C ARG A 3 -37.22 51.26 -18.67
N LEU A 4 -36.17 50.71 -19.29
CA LEU A 4 -35.80 49.32 -19.21
C LEU A 4 -35.10 49.05 -17.85
N ILE A 5 -35.66 48.13 -17.07
CA ILE A 5 -35.06 47.63 -15.82
C ILE A 5 -34.16 46.47 -16.22
N PRO A 6 -32.86 46.43 -15.84
CA PRO A 6 -32.02 45.30 -16.12
C PRO A 6 -32.35 44.12 -15.18
N LEU A 7 -32.62 42.98 -15.77
CA LEU A 7 -32.81 41.71 -15.06
C LEU A 7 -31.44 41.21 -14.55
N VAL A 8 -31.22 41.32 -13.25
CA VAL A 8 -30.03 40.77 -12.61
C VAL A 8 -30.27 39.24 -12.44
N LEU A 9 -29.62 38.46 -13.27
CA LEU A 9 -29.53 36.99 -13.09
C LEU A 9 -28.61 36.72 -11.89
N LEU A 10 -29.19 36.39 -10.76
CA LEU A 10 -28.49 35.80 -9.62
C LEU A 10 -28.08 34.38 -10.00
N TRP A 11 -26.82 34.21 -10.33
CA TRP A 11 -26.20 32.88 -10.43
C TRP A 11 -26.00 32.36 -9.01
N SER A 12 -26.89 31.50 -8.56
CA SER A 12 -26.66 30.71 -7.33
C SER A 12 -25.50 29.76 -7.59
N ALA A 13 -24.34 30.04 -7.03
CA ALA A 13 -23.28 29.08 -6.86
C ALA A 13 -23.82 28.00 -5.93
N ALA A 14 -24.22 26.86 -6.49
CA ALA A 14 -24.42 25.65 -5.71
C ALA A 14 -23.05 25.25 -5.19
N ASP A 15 -22.83 25.45 -3.90
CA ASP A 15 -21.73 24.80 -3.16
C ASP A 15 -21.93 23.29 -3.30
N SER A 16 -21.30 22.69 -4.30
CA SER A 16 -21.11 21.25 -4.31
C SER A 16 -20.19 20.96 -3.12
N MET A 17 -20.72 20.38 -2.06
CA MET A 17 -19.93 19.69 -1.04
C MET A 17 -19.08 18.66 -1.78
N GLY A 18 -17.83 19.06 -2.10
CA GLY A 18 -16.91 18.24 -2.85
C GLY A 18 -16.60 16.99 -2.06
N ALA A 19 -17.05 15.85 -2.55
CA ALA A 19 -16.52 14.58 -2.11
C ALA A 19 -14.98 14.65 -2.27
N ASP A 20 -14.23 14.30 -1.23
CA ASP A 20 -12.78 14.33 -1.28
C ASP A 20 -12.29 13.40 -2.41
N ARG A 21 -11.84 14.02 -3.50
CA ARG A 21 -11.25 13.28 -4.62
C ARG A 21 -9.79 13.00 -4.34
N PHE A 22 -9.45 11.73 -4.37
CA PHE A 22 -8.06 11.28 -4.25
C PHE A 22 -7.61 10.70 -5.59
N GLN A 23 -6.41 11.06 -6.01
CA GLN A 23 -5.79 10.45 -7.17
C GLN A 23 -4.27 10.36 -6.94
N PHE A 24 -3.78 9.14 -7.08
CA PHE A 24 -2.36 8.81 -7.05
C PHE A 24 -2.01 8.17 -8.38
N GLN A 25 -0.87 8.55 -8.97
CA GLN A 25 -0.44 8.05 -10.26
C GLN A 25 1.06 7.81 -10.25
N SER A 26 1.47 6.64 -10.71
CA SER A 26 2.88 6.31 -10.90
C SER A 26 3.47 7.02 -12.13
N GLY A 27 4.79 7.07 -12.22
CA GLY A 27 5.47 7.30 -13.50
C GLY A 27 5.30 6.11 -14.45
N THR A 28 5.92 6.20 -15.63
CA THR A 28 5.98 5.09 -16.61
C THR A 28 7.05 4.06 -16.23
N ASN A 29 8.10 4.49 -15.55
CA ASN A 29 9.11 3.60 -14.98
C ASN A 29 8.53 2.87 -13.77
N GLN A 30 8.99 1.66 -13.53
CA GLN A 30 8.54 0.86 -12.39
C GLN A 30 8.86 1.56 -11.07
N THR A 31 7.84 1.82 -10.28
CA THR A 31 7.95 2.18 -8.86
C THR A 31 8.06 0.89 -8.06
N ALA A 32 9.08 0.75 -7.25
CA ALA A 32 9.33 -0.48 -6.50
C ALA A 32 8.31 -0.67 -5.37
N LEU A 33 7.80 -1.88 -5.20
CA LEU A 33 7.07 -2.28 -3.98
C LEU A 33 8.05 -2.88 -2.98
N ILE A 34 8.09 -2.31 -1.77
CA ILE A 34 8.92 -2.82 -0.67
C ILE A 34 7.99 -3.37 0.40
N GLU A 35 8.01 -4.67 0.60
CA GLU A 35 7.24 -5.35 1.61
C GLU A 35 8.12 -5.75 2.79
N LEU A 36 7.70 -5.44 4.00
CA LEU A 36 8.28 -5.93 5.23
C LEU A 36 7.31 -6.92 5.88
N TYR A 37 7.74 -8.15 6.09
CA TYR A 37 7.03 -9.13 6.92
C TYR A 37 7.58 -9.09 8.32
N THR A 38 6.73 -8.78 9.31
CA THR A 38 7.12 -8.51 10.69
C THR A 38 6.07 -9.02 11.69
N SER A 39 6.37 -8.98 12.97
CA SER A 39 5.43 -9.23 14.05
C SER A 39 5.91 -8.62 15.36
N GLU A 40 4.99 -8.13 16.18
CA GLU A 40 5.29 -7.71 17.56
C GLU A 40 5.77 -8.87 18.45
N GLY A 41 5.46 -10.13 18.08
CA GLY A 41 5.95 -11.32 18.76
C GLY A 41 7.41 -11.65 18.49
N CYS A 42 8.02 -11.08 17.47
CA CYS A 42 9.38 -11.37 17.00
C CYS A 42 10.40 -10.38 17.57
N SER A 43 11.35 -10.82 18.39
CA SER A 43 12.34 -9.95 19.07
C SER A 43 13.37 -9.32 18.14
N SER A 44 13.61 -9.90 16.97
CA SER A 44 14.52 -9.36 15.94
C SER A 44 13.84 -8.38 14.98
N CYS A 45 12.52 -8.22 15.04
CA CYS A 45 11.75 -7.37 14.15
C CYS A 45 11.86 -5.86 14.43
N PRO A 46 11.85 -5.38 15.69
CA PRO A 46 11.82 -3.94 15.96
C PRO A 46 12.91 -3.11 15.30
N PRO A 47 14.18 -3.54 15.22
CA PRO A 47 15.19 -2.77 14.51
C PRO A 47 14.94 -2.69 12.99
N ALA A 48 14.31 -3.70 12.39
CA ALA A 48 13.93 -3.68 10.98
C ALA A 48 12.78 -2.69 10.74
N GLU A 49 11.80 -2.66 11.62
CA GLU A 49 10.69 -1.69 11.58
C GLU A 49 11.18 -0.26 11.80
N GLU A 50 12.12 -0.03 12.73
CA GLU A 50 12.73 1.28 12.93
C GLU A 50 13.42 1.78 11.64
N SER A 51 14.18 0.93 10.97
CA SER A 51 14.79 1.26 9.68
C SER A 51 13.72 1.51 8.59
N PHE A 52 12.63 0.75 8.60
CA PHE A 52 11.51 0.92 7.67
C PHE A 52 10.76 2.23 7.91
N SER A 53 10.58 2.62 9.17
CA SER A 53 9.95 3.89 9.56
C SER A 53 10.71 5.12 9.06
N GLN A 54 12.04 5.03 8.90
CA GLN A 54 12.84 6.13 8.35
C GLN A 54 12.46 6.49 6.91
N LEU A 55 11.81 5.57 6.19
CA LEU A 55 11.30 5.84 4.84
C LEU A 55 10.27 6.97 4.79
N LYS A 56 9.59 7.28 5.90
CA LYS A 56 8.65 8.42 5.98
C LYS A 56 9.28 9.75 5.59
N ALA A 57 10.55 9.94 5.92
CA ALA A 57 11.30 11.17 5.65
C ALA A 57 12.06 11.14 4.32
N HIS A 58 12.01 10.02 3.58
CA HIS A 58 12.80 9.90 2.37
C HIS A 58 12.18 10.70 1.21
N PRO A 59 12.97 11.56 0.51
CA PRO A 59 12.43 12.46 -0.52
C PRO A 59 11.87 11.73 -1.75
N ARG A 60 12.22 10.45 -1.93
CA ARG A 60 11.75 9.62 -3.05
C ARG A 60 10.61 8.68 -2.67
N LEU A 61 10.07 8.79 -1.44
CA LEU A 61 8.88 8.05 -1.01
C LEU A 61 7.71 8.36 -1.96
N TRP A 62 6.96 7.33 -2.35
CA TRP A 62 5.86 7.36 -3.32
C TRP A 62 6.27 7.67 -4.77
N ILE A 63 7.53 7.99 -5.03
CA ILE A 63 8.07 8.25 -6.37
C ILE A 63 8.82 7.03 -6.87
N ASP A 64 9.84 6.59 -6.14
CA ASP A 64 10.68 5.46 -6.54
C ASP A 64 10.25 4.16 -5.88
N PHE A 65 9.59 4.25 -4.74
CA PHE A 65 9.12 3.07 -4.00
C PHE A 65 7.87 3.33 -3.17
N VAL A 66 7.14 2.25 -2.92
CA VAL A 66 5.94 2.17 -2.08
C VAL A 66 6.21 1.16 -0.97
N PRO A 67 6.28 1.57 0.30
CA PRO A 67 6.47 0.67 1.44
C PRO A 67 5.14 0.09 1.93
N ALA A 68 5.15 -1.18 2.36
CA ALA A 68 4.03 -1.85 3.02
C ALA A 68 4.53 -2.86 4.06
N ALA A 69 4.14 -2.70 5.33
CA ALA A 69 4.50 -3.61 6.42
C ALA A 69 3.34 -4.57 6.69
N PHE A 70 3.58 -5.85 6.53
CA PHE A 70 2.64 -6.93 6.75
C PHE A 70 2.95 -7.62 8.07
N HIS A 71 2.07 -7.49 9.07
CA HIS A 71 2.21 -8.18 10.34
C HIS A 71 1.65 -9.59 10.22
N VAL A 72 2.50 -10.58 10.52
CA VAL A 72 2.14 -11.99 10.45
C VAL A 72 1.70 -12.51 11.81
N GLU A 73 0.72 -13.44 11.84
CA GLU A 73 0.12 -13.96 13.07
C GLU A 73 0.85 -15.18 13.64
N TYR A 74 1.78 -15.79 12.89
CA TYR A 74 2.38 -17.06 13.31
C TYR A 74 3.34 -16.96 14.52
N TRP A 75 3.50 -15.75 15.11
CA TRP A 75 4.18 -15.53 16.39
C TRP A 75 3.22 -15.44 17.58
N ASP A 76 1.89 -15.38 17.35
CA ASP A 76 0.88 -15.19 18.40
C ASP A 76 0.88 -16.33 19.45
N TYR A 77 1.40 -17.52 19.11
CA TYR A 77 1.53 -18.64 20.02
C TYR A 77 2.45 -18.35 21.23
N LEU A 78 3.27 -17.29 21.19
CA LEU A 78 4.10 -16.84 22.31
C LEU A 78 3.32 -16.08 23.38
N GLY A 79 1.98 -16.00 23.27
CA GLY A 79 1.08 -15.42 24.24
C GLY A 79 0.80 -13.92 24.06
N TRP A 80 1.26 -13.34 22.94
CA TRP A 80 0.92 -11.98 22.52
C TRP A 80 0.28 -12.04 21.13
N ARG A 81 -0.97 -11.64 21.06
CA ARG A 81 -1.64 -11.49 19.77
C ARG A 81 -1.28 -10.11 19.19
N ASP A 82 -0.61 -10.12 18.04
CA ASP A 82 -0.29 -8.90 17.32
C ASP A 82 -1.58 -8.23 16.82
N PRO A 83 -1.90 -6.99 17.25
CA PRO A 83 -3.14 -6.32 16.85
C PRO A 83 -3.23 -6.03 15.34
N PHE A 84 -2.11 -6.04 14.65
CA PHE A 84 -2.02 -5.81 13.20
C PHE A 84 -1.88 -7.13 12.42
N GLY A 85 -1.67 -8.25 13.11
CA GLY A 85 -1.44 -9.56 12.53
C GLY A 85 -2.67 -10.12 11.83
N ALA A 86 -2.48 -10.66 10.62
CA ALA A 86 -3.52 -11.34 9.88
C ALA A 86 -3.00 -12.59 9.14
N ALA A 87 -3.84 -13.64 9.11
CA ALA A 87 -3.53 -14.90 8.41
C ALA A 87 -3.26 -14.66 6.91
N ASP A 88 -4.02 -13.77 6.28
CA ASP A 88 -3.85 -13.42 4.87
C ASP A 88 -2.44 -12.86 4.57
N TYR A 89 -1.81 -12.20 5.53
CA TYR A 89 -0.46 -11.67 5.37
C TYR A 89 0.60 -12.76 5.47
N SER A 90 0.41 -13.71 6.37
CA SER A 90 1.25 -14.92 6.44
C SER A 90 1.10 -15.77 5.17
N ASP A 91 -0.13 -15.90 4.66
CA ASP A 91 -0.38 -16.65 3.42
C ASP A 91 0.26 -15.98 2.21
N ARG A 92 0.25 -14.63 2.16
CA ARG A 92 0.99 -13.90 1.14
C ARG A 92 2.50 -14.17 1.21
N GLN A 93 3.08 -14.17 2.41
CA GLN A 93 4.50 -14.52 2.60
C GLN A 93 4.80 -15.95 2.19
N ARG A 94 3.94 -16.91 2.54
CA ARG A 94 4.06 -18.32 2.13
C ARG A 94 3.96 -18.49 0.61
N ALA A 95 3.10 -17.69 -0.04
CA ALA A 95 2.99 -17.70 -1.50
C ALA A 95 4.30 -17.25 -2.17
N TYR A 96 4.96 -16.22 -1.65
CA TYR A 96 6.31 -15.85 -2.09
C TYR A 96 7.32 -16.98 -1.87
N ALA A 97 7.33 -17.60 -0.68
CA ALA A 97 8.22 -18.71 -0.42
C ALA A 97 8.01 -19.88 -1.41
N ALA A 98 6.75 -20.14 -1.79
CA ALA A 98 6.43 -21.15 -2.79
C ALA A 98 6.96 -20.80 -4.18
N GLU A 99 6.79 -19.53 -4.65
CA GLU A 99 7.37 -19.06 -5.92
C GLU A 99 8.89 -19.18 -5.94
N TRP A 100 9.57 -18.89 -4.83
CA TRP A 100 11.02 -18.99 -4.71
C TRP A 100 11.51 -20.43 -4.44
N LYS A 101 10.60 -21.39 -4.28
CA LYS A 101 10.92 -22.77 -3.85
C LYS A 101 11.67 -22.83 -2.51
N SER A 102 11.35 -21.89 -1.63
CA SER A 102 11.84 -21.88 -0.24
C SER A 102 10.96 -22.77 0.63
N SER A 103 11.56 -23.52 1.54
CA SER A 103 10.85 -24.38 2.49
C SER A 103 10.40 -23.64 3.76
N SER A 104 10.77 -22.38 3.94
CA SER A 104 10.51 -21.65 5.18
C SER A 104 10.19 -20.17 4.91
N VAL A 105 9.44 -19.59 5.84
CA VAL A 105 9.21 -18.16 5.99
C VAL A 105 9.83 -17.70 7.32
N TYR A 106 10.16 -16.43 7.42
CA TYR A 106 10.78 -15.87 8.64
C TYR A 106 10.48 -14.36 8.76
N THR A 107 10.67 -13.85 9.96
CA THR A 107 10.63 -12.40 10.23
C THR A 107 11.92 -11.94 10.95
N PRO A 108 12.37 -10.68 10.74
CA PRO A 108 11.87 -9.79 9.71
C PRO A 108 12.27 -10.27 8.30
N GLY A 109 11.30 -10.31 7.38
CA GLY A 109 11.53 -10.68 5.97
C GLY A 109 11.28 -9.50 5.05
N PHE A 110 12.20 -9.19 4.12
CA PHE A 110 12.01 -8.15 3.14
C PHE A 110 11.81 -8.72 1.74
N VAL A 111 10.84 -8.16 1.03
CA VAL A 111 10.57 -8.46 -0.38
C VAL A 111 10.60 -7.16 -1.15
N VAL A 112 11.37 -7.09 -2.24
CA VAL A 112 11.44 -5.95 -3.13
C VAL A 112 11.07 -6.43 -4.53
N ASP A 113 10.02 -5.87 -5.09
CA ASP A 113 9.50 -6.24 -6.42
C ASP A 113 9.34 -7.76 -6.61
N GLY A 114 8.76 -8.43 -5.59
CA GLY A 114 8.52 -9.87 -5.63
C GLY A 114 9.74 -10.73 -5.36
N LYS A 115 10.90 -10.16 -5.06
CA LYS A 115 12.16 -10.88 -4.80
C LYS A 115 12.58 -10.76 -3.34
N GLU A 116 13.02 -11.89 -2.77
CA GLU A 116 13.58 -11.88 -1.42
C GLU A 116 14.80 -10.96 -1.35
N SER A 117 14.77 -10.02 -0.42
CA SER A 117 15.90 -9.14 -0.10
C SER A 117 16.54 -9.58 1.21
N ARG A 118 17.61 -10.37 1.12
CA ARG A 118 18.34 -10.87 2.30
C ARG A 118 19.22 -9.80 2.90
N GLY A 119 19.13 -9.64 4.19
CA GLY A 119 19.88 -8.67 4.96
C GLY A 119 18.99 -7.53 5.46
N TRP A 120 19.60 -6.70 6.32
CA TRP A 120 18.91 -5.56 6.90
C TRP A 120 18.65 -4.52 5.82
N PHE A 121 17.40 -4.07 5.80
CA PHE A 121 17.01 -2.94 4.98
C PHE A 121 17.75 -1.70 5.51
N ARG A 122 18.59 -1.13 4.66
CA ARG A 122 19.28 0.13 4.96
C ARG A 122 18.75 1.21 4.03
N PRO A 123 18.46 2.42 4.54
CA PRO A 123 18.05 3.54 3.69
C PRO A 123 19.02 3.87 2.54
N ASP A 124 20.31 3.55 2.72
CA ASP A 124 21.35 3.68 1.68
C ASP A 124 21.35 2.55 0.63
N LYS A 125 20.54 1.50 0.84
CA LYS A 125 20.35 0.37 -0.08
C LYS A 125 18.94 0.29 -0.66
N LEU A 126 18.25 1.42 -0.69
CA LEU A 126 16.95 1.53 -1.35
C LEU A 126 17.06 1.13 -2.82
N PRO A 127 15.99 0.57 -3.40
CA PRO A 127 15.95 0.37 -4.85
C PRO A 127 16.28 1.67 -5.55
N HIS A 128 17.23 1.61 -6.47
CA HIS A 128 17.44 2.72 -7.40
C HIS A 128 16.21 2.87 -8.28
N PRO A 129 15.94 4.08 -8.79
CA PRO A 129 14.90 4.25 -9.80
C PRO A 129 15.08 3.19 -10.88
N SER A 130 14.01 2.46 -11.15
CA SER A 130 14.06 1.40 -12.17
C SER A 130 14.08 2.01 -13.56
N ASP A 131 14.99 1.53 -14.42
CA ASP A 131 14.97 1.86 -15.86
C ASP A 131 13.91 1.05 -16.62
N ARG A 132 13.23 0.12 -15.95
CA ARG A 132 12.20 -0.72 -16.54
C ARG A 132 10.93 0.08 -16.78
N ILE A 133 10.60 0.32 -18.03
CA ILE A 133 9.34 0.97 -18.43
C ILE A 133 8.23 -0.08 -18.39
N THR A 134 7.28 0.05 -17.47
CA THR A 134 6.19 -0.91 -17.27
C THR A 134 4.83 -0.35 -17.64
N GLY A 135 4.65 0.95 -17.57
CA GLY A 135 3.39 1.63 -17.79
C GLY A 135 2.93 2.39 -16.56
N THR A 136 1.77 2.98 -16.63
CA THR A 136 1.23 3.88 -15.61
C THR A 136 0.10 3.22 -14.83
N LEU A 137 0.19 3.22 -13.50
CA LEU A 137 -0.88 2.80 -12.59
C LEU A 137 -1.51 4.03 -11.95
N THR A 138 -2.82 4.18 -12.12
CA THR A 138 -3.63 5.20 -11.45
C THR A 138 -4.52 4.55 -10.39
N PHE A 139 -4.56 5.14 -9.22
CA PHE A 139 -5.36 4.73 -8.08
C PHE A 139 -6.15 5.93 -7.57
N SER A 140 -7.47 5.92 -7.73
CA SER A 140 -8.31 7.09 -7.47
C SER A 140 -9.61 6.73 -6.77
N SER A 141 -10.14 7.68 -6.00
CA SER A 141 -11.43 7.54 -5.31
C SER A 141 -12.14 8.89 -5.22
N GLU A 142 -13.46 8.86 -5.26
CA GLU A 142 -14.31 10.03 -5.05
C GLU A 142 -14.93 10.07 -3.63
N ASN A 143 -14.74 9.01 -2.81
CA ASN A 143 -15.42 8.89 -1.51
C ASN A 143 -14.65 8.09 -0.46
N SER A 144 -13.36 7.81 -0.69
CA SER A 144 -12.46 7.02 0.18
C SER A 144 -12.89 5.57 0.44
N LYS A 145 -14.04 5.12 -0.08
CA LYS A 145 -14.55 3.75 0.13
C LYS A 145 -14.33 2.85 -1.09
N ARG A 146 -14.66 3.37 -2.26
CA ARG A 146 -14.49 2.66 -3.53
C ARG A 146 -13.36 3.32 -4.31
N TRP A 147 -12.43 2.49 -4.77
CA TRP A 147 -11.21 2.92 -5.43
C TRP A 147 -11.16 2.31 -6.83
N LEU A 148 -10.95 3.16 -7.81
CA LEU A 148 -10.68 2.77 -9.20
C LEU A 148 -9.18 2.53 -9.36
N LEU A 149 -8.85 1.38 -9.92
CA LEU A 149 -7.49 1.00 -10.34
C LEU A 149 -7.48 0.93 -11.85
N HIS A 150 -6.58 1.68 -12.46
CA HIS A 150 -6.39 1.70 -13.91
C HIS A 150 -4.91 1.54 -14.23
N PHE A 151 -4.57 0.51 -15.00
CA PHE A 151 -3.21 0.25 -15.44
C PHE A 151 -3.11 0.30 -16.95
N GLU A 152 -2.27 1.20 -17.42
CA GLU A 152 -1.93 1.41 -18.82
C GLU A 152 -0.52 0.85 -19.08
N PRO A 153 -0.38 -0.40 -19.58
CA PRO A 153 0.94 -0.99 -19.79
C PRO A 153 1.70 -0.26 -20.91
N ALA A 154 3.01 -0.10 -20.75
CA ALA A 154 3.88 0.54 -21.75
C ALA A 154 3.93 -0.21 -23.08
N SER A 155 3.59 -1.49 -23.10
CA SER A 155 3.55 -2.32 -24.30
C SER A 155 2.24 -3.09 -24.37
N GLN A 156 1.59 -3.08 -25.52
CA GLN A 156 0.34 -3.81 -25.77
C GLN A 156 0.50 -5.35 -25.78
N SER A 157 1.72 -5.87 -25.66
CA SER A 157 1.99 -7.31 -25.54
C SER A 157 1.61 -7.92 -24.18
N ALA A 158 1.06 -7.14 -23.26
CA ALA A 158 0.46 -7.64 -22.03
C ALA A 158 -0.89 -8.30 -22.35
N SER A 159 -0.88 -9.56 -22.81
CA SER A 159 -2.09 -10.37 -22.94
C SER A 159 -2.38 -11.10 -21.64
N GLY A 160 -3.66 -11.36 -21.35
CA GLY A 160 -4.10 -12.10 -20.17
C GLY A 160 -4.83 -11.21 -19.17
N SER A 161 -4.79 -11.61 -17.90
CA SER A 161 -5.37 -10.84 -16.78
C SER A 161 -4.28 -10.36 -15.83
N VAL A 162 -4.62 -9.34 -15.08
CA VAL A 162 -3.81 -8.81 -13.97
C VAL A 162 -4.60 -8.89 -12.67
N ILE A 163 -3.87 -8.94 -11.56
CA ILE A 163 -4.45 -8.79 -10.23
C ILE A 163 -4.02 -7.42 -9.69
N PHE A 164 -5.00 -6.60 -9.40
CA PHE A 164 -4.81 -5.38 -8.64
C PHE A 164 -4.91 -5.68 -7.14
N TYR A 165 -4.02 -5.07 -6.40
CA TYR A 165 -4.05 -5.01 -4.95
C TYR A 165 -4.17 -3.57 -4.51
N ALA A 166 -4.92 -3.33 -3.44
CA ALA A 166 -5.02 -2.04 -2.80
C ALA A 166 -4.99 -2.22 -1.28
N ALA A 167 -4.26 -1.36 -0.59
CA ALA A 167 -4.10 -1.40 0.86
C ALA A 167 -4.29 -0.03 1.48
N LEU A 168 -4.91 0.01 2.66
CA LEU A 168 -4.89 1.14 3.57
C LEU A 168 -3.76 0.93 4.57
N LEU A 169 -2.89 1.91 4.68
CA LEU A 169 -1.71 1.87 5.53
C LEU A 169 -1.89 2.81 6.74
N GLY A 170 -1.54 2.31 7.92
CA GLY A 170 -1.42 3.12 9.15
C GLY A 170 0.02 3.50 9.42
N CYS A 171 0.23 4.73 9.88
CA CYS A 171 1.53 5.23 10.30
C CYS A 171 1.41 5.89 11.68
N ASP A 172 2.56 6.10 12.31
CA ASP A 172 2.66 6.69 13.66
C ASP A 172 1.86 5.87 14.70
N LEU A 173 1.73 4.56 14.47
CA LEU A 173 1.09 3.63 15.37
C LEU A 173 2.04 3.25 16.52
N SER A 174 1.49 2.95 17.69
CA SER A 174 2.31 2.46 18.80
C SER A 174 1.55 1.44 19.65
N THR A 175 2.27 0.44 20.14
CA THR A 175 1.71 -0.63 21.00
C THR A 175 2.58 -0.86 22.21
N ASN A 176 1.96 -1.06 23.37
CA ASN A 176 2.63 -1.53 24.58
C ASN A 176 2.49 -3.06 24.65
N VAL A 177 3.53 -3.78 24.31
CA VAL A 177 3.54 -5.25 24.26
C VAL A 177 3.53 -5.83 25.67
N LYS A 178 2.56 -6.72 25.96
CA LYS A 178 2.34 -7.23 27.33
C LYS A 178 2.84 -8.67 27.52
N ALA A 179 3.11 -9.40 26.46
CA ALA A 179 3.59 -10.78 26.52
C ALA A 179 4.50 -11.09 25.31
N GLY A 180 5.01 -12.33 25.21
CA GLY A 180 5.92 -12.74 24.14
C GLY A 180 7.34 -12.18 24.29
N GLU A 181 8.15 -12.30 23.25
CA GLU A 181 9.57 -11.92 23.28
C GLU A 181 9.82 -10.41 23.46
N ASN A 182 8.88 -9.56 23.06
CA ASN A 182 8.97 -8.10 23.21
C ASN A 182 8.21 -7.59 24.44
N ARG A 183 7.86 -8.45 25.41
CA ARG A 183 7.14 -8.03 26.62
C ARG A 183 7.78 -6.82 27.30
N GLY A 184 6.94 -5.84 27.65
CA GLY A 184 7.33 -4.62 28.34
C GLY A 184 7.87 -3.52 27.44
N ARG A 185 8.01 -3.76 26.15
CA ARG A 185 8.45 -2.75 25.17
C ARG A 185 7.26 -1.96 24.64
N LYS A 186 7.50 -0.67 24.36
CA LYS A 186 6.63 0.14 23.50
C LYS A 186 7.23 0.11 22.09
N LEU A 187 6.49 -0.46 21.15
CA LEU A 187 6.88 -0.53 19.75
C LEU A 187 6.21 0.59 18.95
N GLN A 188 6.89 1.02 17.89
CA GLN A 188 6.41 2.03 16.94
C GLN A 188 6.31 1.36 15.57
N HIS A 189 5.25 1.69 14.82
CA HIS A 189 4.99 1.06 13.54
C HIS A 189 4.56 2.08 12.50
N ASP A 190 5.04 1.88 11.28
CA ASP A 190 4.75 2.72 10.13
C ASP A 190 4.48 1.87 8.90
N PHE A 191 3.66 2.42 8.00
CA PHE A 191 3.26 1.76 6.75
C PHE A 191 2.59 0.39 6.96
N VAL A 192 1.97 0.20 8.13
CA VAL A 192 1.29 -1.06 8.50
C VAL A 192 0.08 -1.26 7.61
N VAL A 193 0.01 -2.39 6.91
CA VAL A 193 -1.18 -2.78 6.15
C VAL A 193 -2.30 -3.10 7.13
N LEU A 194 -3.25 -2.17 7.28
CA LEU A 194 -4.41 -2.31 8.16
C LEU A 194 -5.53 -3.07 7.48
N THR A 195 -5.73 -2.82 6.19
CA THR A 195 -6.69 -3.57 5.35
C THR A 195 -6.13 -3.68 3.93
N MET A 196 -6.48 -4.76 3.26
CA MET A 196 -6.11 -5.01 1.87
C MET A 196 -7.26 -5.65 1.11
N SER A 197 -7.39 -5.29 -0.15
CA SER A 197 -8.32 -5.90 -1.11
C SER A 197 -7.61 -6.21 -2.40
N LYS A 198 -8.14 -7.16 -3.17
CA LYS A 198 -7.65 -7.51 -4.50
C LYS A 198 -8.79 -7.75 -5.47
N VAL A 199 -8.54 -7.50 -6.73
CA VAL A 199 -9.47 -7.81 -7.82
C VAL A 199 -8.68 -8.23 -9.06
N GLU A 200 -9.22 -9.20 -9.81
CA GLU A 200 -8.66 -9.61 -11.08
C GLU A 200 -9.37 -8.88 -12.22
N ALA A 201 -8.59 -8.28 -13.13
CA ALA A 201 -9.08 -7.54 -14.27
C ALA A 201 -8.55 -8.11 -15.57
N GLY A 202 -9.45 -8.32 -16.55
CA GLY A 202 -9.09 -8.62 -17.92
C GLY A 202 -8.75 -7.36 -18.72
N GLN A 203 -7.99 -7.52 -19.78
CA GLN A 203 -7.63 -6.41 -20.67
C GLN A 203 -8.83 -5.89 -21.46
N ARG A 204 -8.96 -4.57 -21.54
CA ARG A 204 -9.97 -3.86 -22.34
C ARG A 204 -9.32 -2.68 -23.05
N GLY A 205 -9.36 -2.66 -24.37
CA GLY A 205 -8.82 -1.54 -25.16
C GLY A 205 -7.32 -1.27 -24.95
N GLY A 206 -6.54 -2.26 -24.52
CA GLY A 206 -5.11 -2.11 -24.25
C GLY A 206 -4.75 -1.82 -22.80
N SER A 207 -5.71 -1.49 -21.95
CA SER A 207 -5.53 -1.23 -20.52
C SER A 207 -6.26 -2.25 -19.63
N PHE A 208 -6.04 -2.19 -18.34
CA PHE A 208 -6.73 -2.98 -17.31
C PHE A 208 -7.37 -2.02 -16.31
N GLU A 209 -8.61 -2.30 -15.95
CA GLU A 209 -9.34 -1.44 -15.01
C GLU A 209 -10.33 -2.26 -14.20
N ASP A 210 -10.40 -1.99 -12.90
CA ASP A 210 -11.45 -2.49 -12.04
C ASP A 210 -11.54 -1.66 -10.75
N MET A 211 -12.57 -1.93 -9.94
CA MET A 211 -12.81 -1.23 -8.69
C MET A 211 -12.64 -2.16 -7.50
N VAL A 212 -12.01 -1.64 -6.46
CA VAL A 212 -11.94 -2.31 -5.16
C VAL A 212 -12.62 -1.48 -4.08
N THR A 213 -13.08 -2.16 -3.03
CA THR A 213 -13.52 -1.51 -1.80
C THR A 213 -12.48 -1.81 -0.73
N LEU A 214 -11.91 -0.77 -0.11
CA LEU A 214 -11.08 -0.93 1.07
C LEU A 214 -11.99 -0.98 2.30
N PRO A 215 -11.94 -2.06 3.10
CA PRO A 215 -12.65 -2.13 4.36
C PRO A 215 -12.21 -1.00 5.31
N PRO A 216 -13.06 -0.57 6.24
CA PRO A 216 -12.65 0.37 7.26
C PRO A 216 -11.52 -0.25 8.11
N PRO A 217 -10.54 0.56 8.55
CA PRO A 217 -9.43 0.05 9.35
C PRO A 217 -9.94 -0.45 10.71
N PRO A 218 -9.44 -1.61 11.18
CA PRO A 218 -9.80 -2.14 12.49
C PRO A 218 -9.22 -1.30 13.64
N ILE A 219 -8.21 -0.49 13.35
CA ILE A 219 -7.47 0.33 14.30
C ILE A 219 -7.36 1.75 13.75
N GLN A 220 -7.54 2.74 14.60
CA GLN A 220 -7.33 4.14 14.23
C GLN A 220 -5.84 4.46 14.17
N SER A 221 -5.46 5.31 13.24
CA SER A 221 -4.11 5.83 13.07
C SER A 221 -4.15 7.35 13.00
N GLU A 222 -3.11 8.00 13.49
CA GLU A 222 -2.97 9.46 13.37
C GLU A 222 -2.72 9.88 11.92
N ARG A 223 -2.10 8.99 11.15
CA ARG A 223 -1.77 9.24 9.75
C ARG A 223 -2.03 8.01 8.89
N PHE A 224 -2.78 8.20 7.84
CA PHE A 224 -3.07 7.17 6.86
C PHE A 224 -2.36 7.43 5.54
N ALA A 225 -2.01 6.34 4.86
CA ALA A 225 -1.62 6.34 3.47
C ALA A 225 -2.38 5.24 2.73
N VAL A 226 -2.34 5.27 1.42
CA VAL A 226 -2.81 4.18 0.57
C VAL A 226 -1.68 3.69 -0.32
N ALA A 227 -1.71 2.41 -0.62
CA ALA A 227 -0.84 1.76 -1.58
C ALA A 227 -1.65 0.90 -2.53
N ALA A 228 -1.27 0.87 -3.80
CA ALA A 228 -1.81 -0.06 -4.77
C ALA A 228 -0.69 -0.60 -5.66
N TRP A 229 -0.86 -1.82 -6.11
CA TRP A 229 0.07 -2.43 -7.08
C TRP A 229 -0.66 -3.40 -7.98
N VAL A 230 -0.05 -3.68 -9.10
CA VAL A 230 -0.59 -4.57 -10.13
C VAL A 230 0.42 -5.67 -10.44
N CYS A 231 -0.04 -6.92 -10.47
CA CYS A 231 0.75 -8.09 -10.83
C CYS A 231 0.10 -8.81 -12.03
N ARG A 232 0.84 -9.60 -12.78
CA ARG A 232 0.23 -10.56 -13.71
C ARG A 232 -0.54 -11.61 -12.93
N SER A 233 -1.66 -12.09 -13.47
CA SER A 233 -2.36 -13.23 -12.89
C SER A 233 -1.41 -14.44 -12.79
N GLY A 234 -1.40 -15.10 -11.63
CA GLY A 234 -0.50 -16.21 -11.33
C GLY A 234 0.92 -15.82 -10.88
N SER A 235 1.22 -14.53 -10.69
CA SER A 235 2.50 -14.05 -10.15
C SER A 235 2.29 -13.02 -9.04
N LEU A 236 3.22 -12.99 -8.08
CA LEU A 236 3.27 -11.95 -7.06
C LEU A 236 4.27 -10.82 -7.40
N GLU A 237 5.03 -10.95 -8.50
CA GLU A 237 5.96 -9.90 -8.95
C GLU A 237 5.17 -8.66 -9.42
N PRO A 238 5.34 -7.48 -8.78
CA PRO A 238 4.66 -6.26 -9.19
C PRO A 238 5.16 -5.79 -10.56
N LEU A 239 4.23 -5.44 -11.44
CA LEU A 239 4.53 -4.70 -12.67
C LEU A 239 4.71 -3.22 -12.36
N GLN A 240 3.87 -2.68 -11.49
CA GLN A 240 3.86 -1.28 -11.11
C GLN A 240 3.25 -1.11 -9.72
N ALA A 241 3.68 -0.07 -8.99
CA ALA A 241 3.11 0.33 -7.72
C ALA A 241 2.86 1.84 -7.66
N VAL A 242 1.92 2.25 -6.82
CA VAL A 242 1.59 3.64 -6.55
C VAL A 242 1.08 3.78 -5.12
N GLY A 243 1.32 4.91 -4.51
CA GLY A 243 0.81 5.19 -3.18
C GLY A 243 0.90 6.67 -2.84
N GLY A 244 0.42 7.02 -1.66
CA GLY A 244 0.46 8.38 -1.18
C GLY A 244 -0.22 8.56 0.15
N TRP A 245 0.04 9.72 0.77
CA TRP A 245 -0.60 10.11 2.01
C TRP A 245 -2.05 10.49 1.78
N LEU A 246 -2.94 10.01 2.65
CA LEU A 246 -4.28 10.56 2.75
C LEU A 246 -4.23 11.85 3.59
N PRO A 247 -5.06 12.86 3.25
CA PRO A 247 -5.20 14.04 4.11
C PRO A 247 -5.60 13.62 5.51
N SER A 248 -5.02 14.27 6.52
CA SER A 248 -5.50 14.13 7.88
C SER A 248 -6.97 14.57 7.94
N ALA A 249 -7.82 13.77 8.57
CA ALA A 249 -9.18 14.20 8.83
C ALA A 249 -9.10 15.57 9.54
N LYS A 250 -9.66 16.62 8.94
CA LYS A 250 -9.77 17.91 9.63
C LYS A 250 -10.61 17.68 10.89
N GLN A 251 -9.98 17.90 12.04
CA GLN A 251 -10.67 17.97 13.32
C GLN A 251 -11.66 19.13 13.32
#